data_1d3470edf2fa3bc68c8903c2208b6a81
#
_entry.id   1d3470edf2fa3bc68c8903c2208b6a81
#
_cell.length_a   1.000
_cell.length_b   1.000
_cell.length_c   1.000
_cell.angle_alpha   90.00
_cell.angle_beta   90.00
_cell.angle_gamma   90.00
#
_symmetry.space_group_name_H-M   'P 1'
#
loop_
_entity.id
_entity.type
_entity.pdbx_description
1 polymer ?
#
loop_
_entity_poly.entity_id
_entity_poly.type
_entity_poly.pdbx_seq_one_letter_code
_entity_poly.pdbx_strand_id
1 'polypeptide(L)'
;MDKIPLIAAVLYSASALAADPAPVPASAKRPDLAPLQAALNGEKPDSVAPTAIPGLYEVVLGGQVLYLSEDGRFVIQGDLLELASRDNLTEKRRGEMRGKAIDAVGEDKMVVFAPEGPTKHTVTVFTDIDCGYCRKMHTQMTAYNKEGIKIRYLWFPREGIGSESFNKAVAVWCADDRRDAMTKAKRGENLERKTCDNPVQAEYELGQ
;
A
#
# COMPACT_ATOMS: atom_id res chain seq x y z
N MET A 1 50.46 -1.80 54.40
CA MET A 1 49.68 -0.57 54.08
C MET A 1 49.88 -0.30 52.60
N ASP A 2 49.15 -1.04 51.76
CA ASP A 2 49.32 -1.00 50.30
C ASP A 2 48.21 -0.16 49.68
N LYS A 3 48.59 0.88 48.95
CA LYS A 3 47.68 1.80 48.26
C LYS A 3 47.40 1.24 46.86
N ILE A 4 46.16 0.86 46.60
CA ILE A 4 45.65 0.49 45.27
C ILE A 4 45.31 1.77 44.51
N PRO A 5 45.79 2.00 43.29
CA PRO A 5 45.36 3.14 42.47
C PRO A 5 44.02 2.87 41.79
N LEU A 6 43.08 3.81 41.95
CA LEU A 6 41.85 3.84 41.20
C LEU A 6 42.12 4.12 39.71
N ILE A 7 41.80 3.19 38.86
CA ILE A 7 41.77 3.40 37.39
C ILE A 7 40.39 3.95 37.04
N ALA A 8 40.35 5.23 36.64
CA ALA A 8 39.11 5.83 36.12
C ALA A 8 38.90 5.34 34.69
N ALA A 9 37.84 4.54 34.48
CA ALA A 9 37.38 4.14 33.16
C ALA A 9 36.61 5.30 32.52
N VAL A 10 37.21 5.90 31.49
CA VAL A 10 36.54 6.88 30.62
C VAL A 10 35.67 6.13 29.62
N LEU A 11 34.34 6.17 29.81
CA LEU A 11 33.36 5.67 28.86
C LEU A 11 33.23 6.68 27.72
N TYR A 12 33.80 6.35 26.57
CA TYR A 12 33.57 7.07 25.32
C TYR A 12 32.19 6.66 24.76
N SER A 13 31.19 7.52 24.91
CA SER A 13 29.90 7.39 24.24
C SER A 13 30.10 7.79 22.78
N ALA A 14 30.17 6.82 21.89
CA ALA A 14 30.09 7.07 20.44
C ALA A 14 28.63 7.34 20.06
N SER A 15 28.31 8.63 19.96
CA SER A 15 27.03 9.05 19.32
C SER A 15 27.14 8.78 17.83
N ALA A 16 26.45 7.75 17.34
CA ALA A 16 26.24 7.54 15.91
C ALA A 16 25.33 8.66 15.40
N LEU A 17 25.92 9.64 14.73
CA LEU A 17 25.19 10.62 13.93
C LEU A 17 24.57 9.86 12.75
N ALA A 18 23.25 9.68 12.78
CA ALA A 18 22.50 9.31 11.60
C ALA A 18 22.70 10.43 10.57
N ALA A 19 23.35 10.12 9.45
CA ALA A 19 23.50 11.06 8.36
C ALA A 19 22.11 11.27 7.73
N ASP A 20 21.63 12.50 7.78
CA ASP A 20 20.44 12.89 7.02
C ASP A 20 20.67 12.63 5.52
N PRO A 21 19.67 12.15 4.78
CA PRO A 21 19.78 11.98 3.34
C PRO A 21 20.16 13.32 2.71
N ALA A 22 21.19 13.29 1.85
CA ALA A 22 21.68 14.49 1.18
C ALA A 22 20.56 15.21 0.46
N PRO A 23 20.42 16.55 0.60
CA PRO A 23 19.37 17.30 -0.07
C PRO A 23 19.52 17.16 -1.59
N VAL A 24 18.42 16.77 -2.26
CA VAL A 24 18.34 16.74 -3.71
C VAL A 24 18.59 18.17 -4.22
N PRO A 25 19.53 18.41 -5.15
CA PRO A 25 19.81 19.74 -5.64
C PRO A 25 18.58 20.39 -6.24
N ALA A 26 18.17 21.54 -5.72
CA ALA A 26 16.96 22.29 -6.09
C ALA A 26 16.94 22.88 -7.52
N SER A 27 17.89 22.51 -8.36
CA SER A 27 18.10 23.00 -9.73
C SER A 27 18.07 21.90 -10.78
N ALA A 28 17.26 20.85 -10.59
CA ALA A 28 17.11 19.87 -11.64
C ALA A 28 16.24 20.45 -12.78
N LYS A 29 16.82 20.62 -13.95
CA LYS A 29 16.11 20.92 -15.19
C LYS A 29 15.08 19.81 -15.41
N ARG A 30 13.83 20.17 -15.77
CA ARG A 30 12.81 19.13 -16.04
C ARG A 30 13.25 18.28 -17.23
N PRO A 31 13.01 16.95 -17.21
CA PRO A 31 13.34 16.11 -18.35
C PRO A 31 12.52 16.49 -19.57
N ASP A 32 13.04 16.19 -20.77
CA ASP A 32 12.27 16.29 -21.99
C ASP A 32 11.26 15.12 -22.05
N LEU A 33 9.98 15.43 -21.96
CA LEU A 33 8.88 14.45 -21.98
C LEU A 33 8.37 14.18 -23.40
N ALA A 34 8.77 14.96 -24.41
CA ALA A 34 8.21 14.85 -25.75
C ALA A 34 8.46 13.46 -26.38
N PRO A 35 9.67 12.86 -26.29
CA PRO A 35 9.89 11.51 -26.82
C PRO A 35 9.05 10.44 -26.11
N LEU A 36 8.90 10.53 -24.78
CA LEU A 36 8.08 9.60 -24.00
C LEU A 36 6.61 9.70 -24.40
N GLN A 37 6.07 10.93 -24.48
CA GLN A 37 4.69 11.16 -24.89
C GLN A 37 4.42 10.68 -26.32
N ALA A 38 5.36 10.91 -27.25
CA ALA A 38 5.24 10.41 -28.62
C ALA A 38 5.18 8.87 -28.67
N ALA A 39 5.99 8.19 -27.86
CA ALA A 39 5.97 6.73 -27.77
C ALA A 39 4.68 6.17 -27.12
N LEU A 40 3.99 6.96 -26.31
CA LEU A 40 2.80 6.60 -25.56
C LEU A 40 1.51 7.26 -26.10
N ASN A 41 1.45 7.56 -27.39
CA ASN A 41 0.28 8.13 -28.06
C ASN A 41 -0.26 9.42 -27.39
N GLY A 42 0.63 10.23 -26.79
CA GLY A 42 0.29 11.50 -26.17
C GLY A 42 -0.13 11.40 -24.69
N GLU A 43 -0.06 10.22 -24.08
CA GLU A 43 -0.35 10.03 -22.66
C GLU A 43 0.59 10.88 -21.78
N LYS A 44 0.02 11.53 -20.77
CA LYS A 44 0.79 12.40 -19.86
C LYS A 44 1.12 11.67 -18.57
N PRO A 45 2.34 11.83 -18.06
CA PRO A 45 2.69 11.30 -16.75
C PRO A 45 1.83 11.89 -15.63
N ASP A 46 1.48 11.06 -14.65
CA ASP A 46 0.81 11.47 -13.41
C ASP A 46 1.73 12.34 -12.55
N SER A 47 3.02 11.97 -12.51
CA SER A 47 4.05 12.77 -11.84
C SER A 47 5.44 12.55 -12.44
N VAL A 48 6.29 13.56 -12.27
CA VAL A 48 7.71 13.53 -12.65
C VAL A 48 8.51 14.15 -11.52
N ALA A 49 9.52 13.44 -11.01
CA ALA A 49 10.38 13.87 -9.92
C ALA A 49 11.85 13.52 -10.18
N PRO A 50 12.83 14.35 -9.74
CA PRO A 50 14.23 13.97 -9.80
C PRO A 50 14.50 12.78 -8.88
N THR A 51 15.47 11.93 -9.25
CA THR A 51 15.98 10.88 -8.40
C THR A 51 17.29 11.30 -7.72
N ALA A 52 17.83 10.46 -6.85
CA ALA A 52 19.18 10.65 -6.28
C ALA A 52 20.29 10.52 -7.34
N ILE A 53 20.00 9.99 -8.51
CA ILE A 53 20.95 9.85 -9.62
C ILE A 53 20.83 11.09 -10.52
N PRO A 54 21.90 11.90 -10.68
CA PRO A 54 21.86 13.06 -11.57
C PRO A 54 21.47 12.70 -13.00
N GLY A 55 20.56 13.45 -13.60
CA GLY A 55 20.07 13.22 -14.96
C GLY A 55 19.09 12.07 -15.12
N LEU A 56 18.64 11.45 -14.01
CA LEU A 56 17.61 10.41 -14.02
C LEU A 56 16.37 10.90 -13.25
N TYR A 57 15.21 10.75 -13.85
CA TYR A 57 13.92 11.19 -13.29
C TYR A 57 13.00 10.00 -13.07
N GLU A 58 12.32 9.99 -11.92
CA GLU A 58 11.19 9.11 -11.67
C GLU A 58 9.96 9.65 -12.40
N VAL A 59 9.29 8.80 -13.15
CA VAL A 59 8.07 9.10 -13.88
C VAL A 59 7.00 8.10 -13.46
N VAL A 60 5.87 8.60 -12.98
CA VAL A 60 4.68 7.77 -12.72
C VAL A 60 3.73 7.93 -13.90
N LEU A 61 3.30 6.81 -14.46
CA LEU A 61 2.40 6.76 -15.60
C LEU A 61 1.43 5.58 -15.43
N GLY A 62 0.13 5.86 -15.36
CA GLY A 62 -0.90 4.82 -15.22
C GLY A 62 -0.65 3.86 -14.06
N GLY A 63 -0.17 4.37 -12.91
CA GLY A 63 0.17 3.55 -11.74
C GLY A 63 1.53 2.84 -11.80
N GLN A 64 2.27 2.95 -12.92
CA GLN A 64 3.60 2.37 -13.07
C GLN A 64 4.69 3.40 -12.74
N VAL A 65 5.77 2.94 -12.11
CA VAL A 65 6.98 3.74 -11.87
C VAL A 65 8.02 3.38 -12.91
N LEU A 66 8.45 4.38 -13.66
CA LEU A 66 9.45 4.32 -14.71
C LEU A 66 10.57 5.32 -14.39
N TYR A 67 11.73 5.17 -15.01
CA TYR A 67 12.81 6.15 -14.94
C TYR A 67 13.14 6.67 -16.34
N LEU A 68 13.30 8.00 -16.46
CA LEU A 68 13.55 8.69 -17.72
C LEU A 68 14.86 9.48 -17.62
N SER A 69 15.70 9.40 -18.65
CA SER A 69 16.87 10.28 -18.77
C SER A 69 16.46 11.75 -19.00
N GLU A 70 17.31 12.70 -18.59
CA GLU A 70 17.04 14.14 -18.71
C GLU A 70 16.76 14.57 -20.16
N ASP A 71 17.43 13.94 -21.13
CA ASP A 71 17.25 14.20 -22.55
C ASP A 71 16.01 13.49 -23.17
N GLY A 72 15.26 12.76 -22.35
CA GLY A 72 14.05 12.03 -22.76
C GLY A 72 14.26 10.83 -23.66
N ARG A 73 15.51 10.46 -23.96
CA ARG A 73 15.83 9.42 -24.96
C ARG A 73 15.75 7.99 -24.42
N PHE A 74 15.90 7.80 -23.11
CA PHE A 74 16.01 6.48 -22.51
C PHE A 74 15.00 6.32 -21.39
N VAL A 75 14.24 5.22 -21.41
CA VAL A 75 13.35 4.78 -20.35
C VAL A 75 13.90 3.49 -19.74
N ILE A 76 13.95 3.45 -18.41
CA ILE A 76 14.31 2.25 -17.65
C ILE A 76 13.04 1.77 -16.93
N GLN A 77 12.69 0.50 -17.14
CA GLN A 77 11.68 -0.23 -16.37
C GLN A 77 12.40 -1.17 -15.42
N GLY A 78 12.19 -1.01 -14.12
CA GLY A 78 12.86 -1.82 -13.11
C GLY A 78 12.87 -1.15 -11.76
N ASP A 79 13.66 -1.71 -10.85
CA ASP A 79 13.75 -1.22 -9.48
C ASP A 79 15.05 -0.44 -9.26
N LEU A 80 14.94 0.71 -8.61
CA LEU A 80 16.05 1.50 -8.12
C LEU A 80 16.31 1.12 -6.66
N LEU A 81 17.50 0.54 -6.43
CA LEU A 81 17.95 0.08 -5.13
C LEU A 81 19.05 0.98 -4.61
N GLU A 82 18.92 1.47 -3.40
CA GLU A 82 20.03 2.14 -2.70
C GLU A 82 20.87 1.11 -1.97
N LEU A 83 22.12 0.95 -2.40
CA LEU A 83 22.98 -0.13 -1.90
C LEU A 83 23.40 0.07 -0.43
N ALA A 84 23.53 1.32 0.02
CA ALA A 84 23.97 1.64 1.38
C ALA A 84 22.91 1.27 2.43
N SER A 85 21.66 1.66 2.21
CA SER A 85 20.52 1.35 3.07
C SER A 85 19.87 0.00 2.74
N ARG A 86 20.09 -0.54 1.54
CA ARG A 86 19.41 -1.68 0.93
C ARG A 86 17.92 -1.41 0.64
N ASP A 87 17.54 -0.15 0.57
CA ASP A 87 16.16 0.23 0.28
C ASP A 87 15.83 0.07 -1.21
N ASN A 88 14.67 -0.51 -1.49
CA ASN A 88 14.06 -0.46 -2.82
C ASN A 88 13.22 0.82 -2.92
N LEU A 89 13.80 1.87 -3.53
CA LEU A 89 13.16 3.18 -3.67
C LEU A 89 11.91 3.10 -4.55
N THR A 90 11.93 2.25 -5.57
CA THR A 90 10.79 2.02 -6.45
C THR A 90 9.62 1.38 -5.70
N GLU A 91 9.86 0.34 -4.89
CA GLU A 91 8.81 -0.28 -4.08
C GLU A 91 8.27 0.64 -2.99
N LYS A 92 9.13 1.47 -2.39
CA LYS A 92 8.69 2.52 -1.48
C LYS A 92 7.70 3.46 -2.18
N ARG A 93 8.04 3.92 -3.38
CA ARG A 93 7.17 4.78 -4.19
C ARG A 93 5.85 4.10 -4.56
N ARG A 94 5.92 2.84 -5.04
CA ARG A 94 4.72 2.03 -5.34
C ARG A 94 3.84 1.86 -4.10
N GLY A 95 4.45 1.61 -2.94
CA GLY A 95 3.75 1.49 -1.65
C GLY A 95 3.01 2.77 -1.26
N GLU A 96 3.65 3.94 -1.40
CA GLU A 96 3.02 5.25 -1.16
C GLU A 96 1.83 5.50 -2.09
N MET A 97 1.96 5.14 -3.37
CA MET A 97 0.89 5.28 -4.35
C MET A 97 -0.30 4.37 -4.03
N ARG A 98 -0.02 3.08 -3.73
CA ARG A 98 -1.05 2.12 -3.30
C ARG A 98 -1.75 2.60 -2.02
N GLY A 99 -1.00 3.08 -1.04
CA GLY A 99 -1.55 3.64 0.20
C GLY A 99 -2.51 4.79 -0.07
N LYS A 100 -2.11 5.76 -0.88
CA LYS A 100 -2.96 6.89 -1.28
C LYS A 100 -4.23 6.46 -2.03
N ALA A 101 -4.10 5.51 -2.96
CA ALA A 101 -5.24 4.98 -3.70
C ALA A 101 -6.25 4.27 -2.78
N ILE A 102 -5.76 3.46 -1.83
CA ILE A 102 -6.58 2.79 -0.81
C ILE A 102 -7.28 3.82 0.10
N ASP A 103 -6.55 4.83 0.57
CA ASP A 103 -7.12 5.84 1.47
C ASP A 103 -8.15 6.74 0.76
N ALA A 104 -8.00 6.94 -0.55
CA ALA A 104 -8.98 7.68 -1.36
C ALA A 104 -10.33 6.95 -1.51
N VAL A 105 -10.40 5.63 -1.29
CA VAL A 105 -11.67 4.88 -1.29
C VAL A 105 -12.59 5.36 -0.18
N GLY A 106 -12.04 5.62 1.03
CA GLY A 106 -12.79 5.97 2.23
C GLY A 106 -13.39 4.76 2.97
N GLU A 107 -13.46 4.84 4.31
CA GLU A 107 -13.98 3.74 5.14
C GLU A 107 -15.49 3.49 4.98
N ASP A 108 -16.23 4.45 4.48
CA ASP A 108 -17.66 4.34 4.15
C ASP A 108 -17.94 3.31 3.04
N LYS A 109 -16.95 3.07 2.19
CA LYS A 109 -16.99 2.05 1.12
C LYS A 109 -16.32 0.74 1.52
N MET A 110 -15.90 0.56 2.76
CA MET A 110 -15.24 -0.64 3.28
C MET A 110 -16.10 -1.37 4.30
N VAL A 111 -15.84 -2.65 4.51
CA VAL A 111 -16.38 -3.36 5.67
C VAL A 111 -15.34 -3.31 6.79
N VAL A 112 -15.64 -2.56 7.84
CA VAL A 112 -14.67 -2.22 8.89
C VAL A 112 -14.97 -2.96 10.19
N PHE A 113 -13.95 -3.64 10.72
CA PHE A 113 -13.93 -4.25 12.04
C PHE A 113 -12.93 -3.49 12.91
N ALA A 114 -13.46 -2.64 13.79
CA ALA A 114 -12.66 -1.79 14.67
C ALA A 114 -12.64 -2.32 16.09
N PRO A 115 -11.57 -2.06 16.86
CA PRO A 115 -11.54 -2.33 18.30
C PRO A 115 -12.57 -1.46 19.04
N GLU A 116 -13.06 -1.94 20.20
CA GLU A 116 -13.91 -1.14 21.10
C GLU A 116 -13.13 0.02 21.75
N GLY A 117 -11.82 -0.14 21.91
CA GLY A 117 -10.89 0.85 22.45
C GLY A 117 -10.12 1.61 21.36
N PRO A 118 -9.03 2.30 21.74
CA PRO A 118 -8.23 3.06 20.79
C PRO A 118 -7.64 2.17 19.69
N THR A 119 -7.74 2.62 18.43
CA THR A 119 -7.05 1.99 17.31
C THR A 119 -5.57 2.34 17.36
N LYS A 120 -4.71 1.32 17.50
CA LYS A 120 -3.25 1.44 17.46
C LYS A 120 -2.71 1.30 16.04
N HIS A 121 -3.30 0.36 15.29
CA HIS A 121 -2.89 0.04 13.91
C HIS A 121 -4.12 -0.18 13.03
N THR A 122 -3.99 0.14 11.75
CA THR A 122 -5.01 -0.14 10.73
C THR A 122 -4.41 -1.01 9.64
N VAL A 123 -5.09 -2.10 9.31
CA VAL A 123 -4.70 -3.01 8.22
C VAL A 123 -5.84 -3.05 7.21
N THR A 124 -5.54 -2.75 5.96
CA THR A 124 -6.49 -2.90 4.85
C THR A 124 -6.21 -4.19 4.12
N VAL A 125 -7.25 -4.98 3.87
CA VAL A 125 -7.15 -6.31 3.28
C VAL A 125 -8.08 -6.41 2.09
N PHE A 126 -7.51 -6.64 0.91
CA PHE A 126 -8.27 -7.08 -0.24
C PHE A 126 -8.73 -8.52 0.00
N THR A 127 -10.04 -8.76 0.02
CA THR A 127 -10.61 -10.01 0.50
C THR A 127 -11.57 -10.65 -0.50
N ASP A 128 -11.53 -11.98 -0.55
CA ASP A 128 -12.46 -12.82 -1.28
C ASP A 128 -13.24 -13.71 -0.30
N ILE A 129 -14.57 -13.76 -0.43
CA ILE A 129 -15.44 -14.55 0.45
C ILE A 129 -15.07 -16.03 0.44
N ASP A 130 -14.67 -16.57 -0.70
CA ASP A 130 -14.41 -18.00 -0.88
C ASP A 130 -12.93 -18.38 -0.67
N CYS A 131 -12.05 -17.40 -0.40
CA CYS A 131 -10.66 -17.65 -0.08
C CYS A 131 -10.49 -18.28 1.31
N GLY A 132 -9.92 -19.48 1.38
CA GLY A 132 -9.67 -20.21 2.64
C GLY A 132 -8.77 -19.44 3.62
N TYR A 133 -7.71 -18.76 3.14
CA TYR A 133 -6.83 -17.94 3.99
C TYR A 133 -7.55 -16.68 4.50
N CYS A 134 -8.40 -16.05 3.67
CA CYS A 134 -9.21 -14.92 4.09
C CYS A 134 -10.24 -15.32 5.15
N ARG A 135 -10.85 -16.51 5.01
CA ARG A 135 -11.75 -17.08 6.02
C ARG A 135 -11.00 -17.36 7.32
N LYS A 136 -9.80 -17.98 7.24
CA LYS A 136 -8.95 -18.23 8.41
C LYS A 136 -8.56 -16.95 9.13
N MET A 137 -8.13 -15.92 8.40
CA MET A 137 -7.84 -14.61 8.98
C MET A 137 -9.07 -14.03 9.69
N HIS A 138 -10.25 -14.12 9.08
CA HIS A 138 -11.47 -13.58 9.64
C HIS A 138 -11.88 -14.24 10.97
N THR A 139 -11.58 -15.52 11.18
CA THR A 139 -11.85 -16.19 12.46
C THR A 139 -11.07 -15.60 13.64
N GLN A 140 -10.01 -14.86 13.38
CA GLN A 140 -9.16 -14.20 14.37
C GLN A 140 -9.52 -12.74 14.61
N MET A 141 -10.64 -12.24 14.06
CA MET A 141 -11.01 -10.83 14.11
C MET A 141 -11.04 -10.26 15.53
N THR A 142 -11.64 -11.01 16.47
CA THR A 142 -11.70 -10.61 17.89
C THR A 142 -10.30 -10.46 18.50
N ALA A 143 -9.35 -11.32 18.12
CA ALA A 143 -7.97 -11.23 18.62
C ALA A 143 -7.27 -9.98 18.09
N TYR A 144 -7.40 -9.69 16.78
CA TYR A 144 -6.86 -8.45 16.20
C TYR A 144 -7.42 -7.20 16.89
N ASN A 145 -8.75 -7.14 17.06
CA ASN A 145 -9.37 -5.99 17.69
C ASN A 145 -8.95 -5.83 19.16
N LYS A 146 -8.75 -6.90 19.92
CA LYS A 146 -8.23 -6.84 21.31
C LYS A 146 -6.83 -6.21 21.38
N GLU A 147 -5.98 -6.44 20.37
CA GLU A 147 -4.65 -5.82 20.27
C GLU A 147 -4.69 -4.36 19.78
N GLY A 148 -5.87 -3.83 19.49
CA GLY A 148 -6.05 -2.48 18.96
C GLY A 148 -5.83 -2.39 17.44
N ILE A 149 -5.95 -3.50 16.72
CA ILE A 149 -5.79 -3.54 15.27
C ILE A 149 -7.17 -3.43 14.63
N LYS A 150 -7.38 -2.36 13.85
CA LYS A 150 -8.55 -2.18 12.99
C LYS A 150 -8.32 -2.87 11.65
N ILE A 151 -9.27 -3.70 11.21
CA ILE A 151 -9.25 -4.35 9.91
C ILE A 151 -10.27 -3.67 9.00
N ARG A 152 -9.83 -3.21 7.81
CA ARG A 152 -10.66 -2.68 6.74
C ARG A 152 -10.63 -3.66 5.57
N TYR A 153 -11.79 -4.13 5.13
CA TYR A 153 -11.91 -5.01 3.98
C TYR A 153 -12.29 -4.24 2.73
N LEU A 154 -11.52 -4.47 1.65
CA LEU A 154 -11.83 -4.15 0.28
C LEU A 154 -12.13 -5.45 -0.48
N TRP A 155 -13.04 -5.39 -1.45
CA TRP A 155 -13.47 -6.56 -2.20
C TRP A 155 -12.47 -6.94 -3.29
N PHE A 156 -12.12 -8.22 -3.33
CA PHE A 156 -11.27 -8.79 -4.37
C PHE A 156 -11.70 -10.23 -4.70
N PRO A 157 -12.87 -10.43 -5.35
CA PRO A 157 -13.31 -11.75 -5.80
C PRO A 157 -12.34 -12.28 -6.87
N ARG A 158 -11.49 -13.22 -6.52
CA ARG A 158 -10.36 -13.69 -7.37
C ARG A 158 -10.78 -14.33 -8.68
N GLU A 159 -12.02 -14.85 -8.76
CA GLU A 159 -12.60 -15.39 -9.99
C GLU A 159 -13.15 -14.30 -10.93
N GLY A 160 -13.06 -13.02 -10.52
CA GLY A 160 -13.44 -11.88 -11.32
C GLY A 160 -14.89 -11.43 -11.16
N ILE A 161 -15.22 -10.39 -11.95
CA ILE A 161 -16.54 -9.78 -11.98
C ILE A 161 -17.59 -10.79 -12.48
N GLY A 162 -18.75 -10.84 -11.80
CA GLY A 162 -19.84 -11.76 -12.14
C GLY A 162 -19.70 -13.17 -11.62
N SER A 163 -18.58 -13.51 -10.98
CA SER A 163 -18.37 -14.81 -10.34
C SER A 163 -19.28 -15.03 -9.12
N GLU A 164 -19.30 -16.27 -8.61
CA GLU A 164 -20.08 -16.58 -7.40
C GLU A 164 -19.54 -15.79 -6.19
N SER A 165 -18.21 -15.69 -6.04
CA SER A 165 -17.61 -14.89 -4.96
C SER A 165 -17.89 -13.38 -5.12
N PHE A 166 -17.97 -12.87 -6.35
CA PHE A 166 -18.41 -11.51 -6.63
C PHE A 166 -19.86 -11.28 -6.15
N ASN A 167 -20.78 -12.18 -6.53
CA ASN A 167 -22.18 -12.08 -6.14
C ASN A 167 -22.38 -12.18 -4.61
N LYS A 168 -21.59 -13.02 -3.93
CA LYS A 168 -21.56 -13.08 -2.46
C LYS A 168 -21.04 -11.77 -1.85
N ALA A 169 -20.01 -11.16 -2.43
CA ALA A 169 -19.48 -9.86 -1.98
C ALA A 169 -20.55 -8.76 -2.09
N VAL A 170 -21.27 -8.70 -3.22
CA VAL A 170 -22.40 -7.79 -3.41
C VAL A 170 -23.51 -8.06 -2.38
N ALA A 171 -23.86 -9.31 -2.11
CA ALA A 171 -24.88 -9.66 -1.12
C ALA A 171 -24.48 -9.21 0.30
N VAL A 172 -23.20 -9.37 0.68
CA VAL A 172 -22.69 -8.85 1.96
C VAL A 172 -22.78 -7.33 2.00
N TRP A 173 -22.39 -6.65 0.94
CA TRP A 173 -22.43 -5.18 0.88
C TRP A 173 -23.84 -4.63 1.02
N CYS A 174 -24.82 -5.28 0.38
CA CYS A 174 -26.21 -4.87 0.35
C CYS A 174 -27.03 -5.37 1.58
N ALA A 175 -26.38 -6.03 2.53
CA ALA A 175 -27.02 -6.44 3.78
C ALA A 175 -27.18 -5.25 4.74
N ASP A 176 -28.20 -5.31 5.60
CA ASP A 176 -28.49 -4.28 6.59
C ASP A 176 -27.35 -4.14 7.63
N ASP A 177 -26.75 -5.28 8.03
CA ASP A 177 -25.51 -5.33 8.82
C ASP A 177 -24.41 -6.03 8.00
N ARG A 178 -23.53 -5.23 7.40
CA ARG A 178 -22.42 -5.71 6.57
C ARG A 178 -21.42 -6.54 7.36
N ARG A 179 -21.20 -6.25 8.65
CA ARG A 179 -20.24 -6.99 9.49
C ARG A 179 -20.76 -8.37 9.84
N ASP A 180 -22.01 -8.47 10.23
CA ASP A 180 -22.66 -9.75 10.47
C ASP A 180 -22.71 -10.59 9.19
N ALA A 181 -23.16 -10.00 8.08
CA ALA A 181 -23.21 -10.67 6.78
C ALA A 181 -21.82 -11.13 6.32
N MET A 182 -20.76 -10.31 6.49
CA MET A 182 -19.37 -10.71 6.20
C MET A 182 -18.98 -11.92 7.04
N THR A 183 -19.27 -11.90 8.34
CA THR A 183 -18.93 -12.99 9.25
C THR A 183 -19.62 -14.29 8.88
N LYS A 184 -20.93 -14.24 8.55
CA LYS A 184 -21.70 -15.38 8.07
C LYS A 184 -21.14 -15.93 6.76
N ALA A 185 -20.92 -15.06 5.78
CA ALA A 185 -20.34 -15.46 4.48
C ALA A 185 -18.97 -16.12 4.63
N LYS A 186 -18.09 -15.58 5.48
CA LYS A 186 -16.76 -16.17 5.77
C LYS A 186 -16.85 -17.53 6.47
N ARG A 187 -17.93 -17.82 7.18
CA ARG A 187 -18.22 -19.16 7.73
C ARG A 187 -18.79 -20.12 6.69
N GLY A 188 -19.10 -19.66 5.48
CA GLY A 188 -19.71 -20.46 4.43
C GLY A 188 -21.23 -20.55 4.53
N GLU A 189 -21.85 -19.71 5.35
CA GLU A 189 -23.31 -19.65 5.45
C GLU A 189 -23.89 -18.98 4.19
N ASN A 190 -25.02 -19.43 3.74
CA ASN A 190 -25.71 -18.84 2.61
C ASN A 190 -26.33 -17.50 3.04
N LEU A 191 -26.11 -16.48 2.25
CA LEU A 191 -26.76 -15.19 2.38
C LEU A 191 -27.91 -15.06 1.38
N GLU A 192 -28.94 -14.30 1.75
CA GLU A 192 -29.92 -13.84 0.79
C GLU A 192 -29.23 -13.04 -0.32
N ARG A 193 -29.57 -13.34 -1.57
CA ARG A 193 -29.06 -12.58 -2.71
C ARG A 193 -29.72 -11.21 -2.75
N LYS A 194 -28.95 -10.18 -2.37
CA LYS A 194 -29.33 -8.77 -2.45
C LYS A 194 -28.45 -8.06 -3.45
N THR A 195 -29.02 -7.09 -4.14
CA THR A 195 -28.30 -6.21 -5.06
C THR A 195 -28.66 -4.76 -4.75
N CYS A 196 -27.67 -3.88 -4.81
CA CYS A 196 -27.82 -2.45 -4.60
C CYS A 196 -26.63 -1.74 -5.30
N ASP A 197 -26.57 -0.43 -5.22
CA ASP A 197 -25.36 0.30 -5.57
C ASP A 197 -24.20 -0.12 -4.62
N ASN A 198 -23.07 -0.56 -5.20
CA ASN A 198 -22.00 -1.19 -4.45
C ASN A 198 -20.61 -0.92 -5.04
N PRO A 199 -19.55 -0.90 -4.21
CA PRO A 199 -18.19 -0.62 -4.65
C PRO A 199 -17.41 -1.86 -5.14
N VAL A 200 -18.02 -3.06 -5.15
CA VAL A 200 -17.28 -4.34 -5.31
C VAL A 200 -16.46 -4.37 -6.60
N GLN A 201 -17.02 -3.89 -7.71
CA GLN A 201 -16.28 -3.85 -8.97
C GLN A 201 -15.14 -2.85 -8.94
N ALA A 202 -15.36 -1.63 -8.46
CA ALA A 202 -14.33 -0.59 -8.39
C ALA A 202 -13.18 -0.98 -7.47
N GLU A 203 -13.47 -1.66 -6.35
CA GLU A 203 -12.45 -2.15 -5.43
C GLU A 203 -11.68 -3.35 -6.00
N TYR A 204 -12.35 -4.23 -6.75
CA TYR A 204 -11.70 -5.30 -7.49
C TYR A 204 -10.72 -4.74 -8.52
N GLU A 205 -11.13 -3.74 -9.30
CA GLU A 205 -10.29 -3.08 -10.30
C GLU A 205 -9.11 -2.35 -9.64
N LEU A 206 -9.30 -1.74 -8.47
CA LEU A 206 -8.22 -1.14 -7.67
C LEU A 206 -7.19 -2.16 -7.20
N GLY A 207 -7.58 -3.40 -6.97
CA GLY A 207 -6.71 -4.48 -6.49
C GLY A 207 -5.93 -5.20 -7.58
N GLN A 208 -6.19 -4.89 -8.89
CA GLN A 208 -5.45 -5.46 -10.03
C GLN A 208 -4.08 -4.78 -10.20
#